data_adfd8b009dd77c4d67e3e99d965f39ab
#
_entry.id   adfd8b009dd77c4d67e3e99d965f39ab
#
_cell.length_a   1.000
_cell.length_b   1.000
_cell.length_c   1.000
_cell.angle_alpha   90.00
_cell.angle_beta   90.00
_cell.angle_gamma   90.00
#
_symmetry.space_group_name_H-M   'P 1'
#
loop_
_entity.id
_entity.type
_entity.pdbx_description
1 polymer ?
#
loop_
_entity_poly.entity_id
_entity_poly.type
_entity_poly.pdbx_seq_one_letter_code
_entity_poly.pdbx_strand_id
1 'polypeptide(L)'
;AALLRQALEPHRIMYYEEPTMPCNPGVFKHIKERCKLPLATGERSYTRWGFRQFFEDRTLDIIQPDLCNTGGITETKKICDMAQVYDVGVQIHVCGGPIATAAALQVEAAIPNFVIHEEHNANLLKIFKESGKYYHAPVNGFYEVPELPGIGQEMSEQAMATARKVVIE
;
A
#
# COMPACT_ATOMS: atom_id res chain seq x y z
N ALA A 1 19.53 -11.64 0.00
CA ALA A 1 18.98 -11.01 -1.23
C ALA A 1 19.59 -11.61 -2.51
N ALA A 2 20.92 -11.63 -2.73
CA ALA A 2 21.53 -12.05 -4.00
C ALA A 2 21.21 -13.50 -4.42
N LEU A 3 21.28 -14.47 -3.50
CA LEU A 3 20.95 -15.88 -3.79
C LEU A 3 19.45 -16.06 -4.12
N LEU A 4 18.58 -15.40 -3.36
CA LEU A 4 17.14 -15.47 -3.60
C LEU A 4 16.79 -14.85 -4.96
N ARG A 5 17.42 -13.73 -5.32
CA ARG A 5 17.26 -13.12 -6.64
C ARG A 5 17.56 -14.11 -7.77
N GLN A 6 18.69 -14.81 -7.72
CA GLN A 6 19.05 -15.80 -8.74
C GLN A 6 18.01 -16.90 -8.90
N ALA A 7 17.39 -17.32 -7.79
CA ALA A 7 16.31 -18.30 -7.81
C ALA A 7 15.00 -17.72 -8.39
N LEU A 8 14.72 -16.44 -8.21
CA LEU A 8 13.48 -15.80 -8.62
C LEU A 8 13.50 -15.27 -10.07
N GLU A 9 14.66 -14.84 -10.59
CA GLU A 9 14.77 -14.28 -11.94
C GLU A 9 14.10 -15.12 -13.06
N PRO A 10 14.20 -16.47 -13.07
CA PRO A 10 13.55 -17.28 -14.11
C PRO A 10 12.01 -17.27 -14.04
N HIS A 11 11.42 -16.91 -12.91
CA HIS A 11 9.98 -17.02 -12.68
C HIS A 11 9.18 -15.79 -13.12
N ARG A 12 9.83 -14.73 -13.62
CA ARG A 12 9.17 -13.49 -14.09
C ARG A 12 8.18 -12.93 -13.07
N ILE A 13 8.59 -12.89 -11.79
CA ILE A 13 7.74 -12.32 -10.72
C ILE A 13 7.47 -10.85 -11.00
N MET A 14 6.32 -10.38 -10.52
CA MET A 14 5.86 -9.00 -10.71
C MET A 14 6.82 -8.00 -10.09
N TYR A 15 7.23 -8.25 -8.84
CA TYR A 15 8.24 -7.47 -8.11
C TYR A 15 8.86 -8.28 -6.99
N TYR A 16 10.00 -7.81 -6.51
CA TYR A 16 10.68 -8.30 -5.32
C TYR A 16 10.54 -7.24 -4.22
N GLU A 17 9.66 -7.55 -3.27
CA GLU A 17 9.31 -6.65 -2.17
C GLU A 17 10.33 -6.74 -1.04
N GLU A 18 10.67 -5.59 -0.48
CA GLU A 18 11.56 -5.40 0.65
C GLU A 18 12.76 -6.36 0.69
N PRO A 19 13.62 -6.38 -0.36
CA PRO A 19 14.79 -7.25 -0.39
C PRO A 19 15.78 -6.97 0.75
N THR A 20 15.60 -5.85 1.44
CA THR A 20 16.34 -5.39 2.61
C THR A 20 15.47 -4.51 3.48
N MET A 21 15.97 -4.11 4.66
CA MET A 21 15.27 -3.16 5.52
C MET A 21 15.03 -1.83 4.80
N PRO A 22 13.80 -1.32 4.81
CA PRO A 22 13.41 -0.14 4.00
C PRO A 22 14.01 1.19 4.49
N CYS A 23 14.54 1.23 5.71
CA CYS A 23 15.07 2.46 6.30
C CYS A 23 16.39 2.95 5.66
N ASN A 24 16.94 2.22 4.69
CA ASN A 24 18.22 2.57 4.06
C ASN A 24 18.12 2.57 2.52
N PRO A 25 17.74 3.69 1.91
CA PRO A 25 17.64 3.80 0.45
C PRO A 25 18.95 3.48 -0.29
N GLY A 26 20.10 3.75 0.30
CA GLY A 26 21.39 3.43 -0.30
C GLY A 26 21.62 1.93 -0.51
N VAL A 27 21.08 1.08 0.37
CA VAL A 27 21.15 -0.37 0.20
C VAL A 27 20.23 -0.84 -0.94
N PHE A 28 19.05 -0.22 -1.09
CA PHE A 28 18.17 -0.47 -2.24
C PHE A 28 18.88 -0.14 -3.56
N LYS A 29 19.56 1.00 -3.64
CA LYS A 29 20.35 1.39 -4.81
C LYS A 29 21.40 0.32 -5.16
N HIS A 30 22.16 -0.15 -4.18
CA HIS A 30 23.14 -1.20 -4.36
C HIS A 30 22.52 -2.53 -4.83
N ILE A 31 21.31 -2.87 -4.35
CA ILE A 31 20.57 -4.04 -4.82
C ILE A 31 20.09 -3.83 -6.25
N LYS A 32 19.50 -2.66 -6.57
CA LYS A 32 18.99 -2.34 -7.91
C LYS A 32 20.06 -2.46 -9.00
N GLU A 33 21.28 -2.01 -8.73
CA GLU A 33 22.41 -2.13 -9.66
C GLU A 33 22.74 -3.58 -10.02
N ARG A 34 22.40 -4.54 -9.17
CA ARG A 34 22.71 -5.97 -9.28
C ARG A 34 21.50 -6.86 -9.50
N CYS A 35 20.29 -6.31 -9.39
CA CYS A 35 19.02 -7.02 -9.47
C CYS A 35 18.23 -6.53 -10.67
N LYS A 36 17.89 -7.44 -11.59
CA LYS A 36 17.04 -7.13 -12.76
C LYS A 36 15.55 -7.25 -12.47
N LEU A 37 15.19 -7.81 -11.31
CA LEU A 37 13.79 -7.88 -10.91
C LEU A 37 13.27 -6.48 -10.55
N PRO A 38 12.02 -6.17 -10.83
CA PRO A 38 11.37 -4.98 -10.31
C PRO A 38 11.43 -4.98 -8.78
N LEU A 39 11.78 -3.84 -8.18
CA LEU A 39 11.83 -3.69 -6.72
C LEU A 39 10.64 -2.89 -6.21
N ALA A 40 10.09 -3.32 -5.08
CA ALA A 40 9.01 -2.66 -4.39
C ALA A 40 9.31 -2.44 -2.90
N THR A 41 8.86 -1.32 -2.34
CA THR A 41 8.79 -1.03 -0.90
C THR A 41 7.95 0.22 -0.65
N GLY A 42 7.60 0.49 0.60
CA GLY A 42 6.92 1.74 0.95
C GLY A 42 6.08 1.70 2.22
N GLU A 43 5.65 0.54 2.68
CA GLU A 43 4.75 0.38 3.83
C GLU A 43 5.26 1.02 5.13
N ARG A 44 6.60 1.13 5.27
CA ARG A 44 7.29 1.71 6.43
C ARG A 44 7.89 3.09 6.15
N SER A 45 7.54 3.69 5.03
CA SER A 45 7.99 5.03 4.66
C SER A 45 6.93 6.06 5.02
N TYR A 46 7.36 7.16 5.64
CA TYR A 46 6.46 8.21 6.10
C TYR A 46 6.62 9.45 5.23
N THR A 47 5.51 10.04 4.82
CA THR A 47 5.42 11.28 4.07
C THR A 47 6.22 11.24 2.74
N ARG A 48 6.09 12.29 1.92
CA ARG A 48 6.87 12.45 0.68
C ARG A 48 8.38 12.42 0.90
N TRP A 49 8.84 12.89 2.04
CA TRP A 49 10.28 12.93 2.38
C TRP A 49 10.87 11.53 2.53
N GLY A 50 10.12 10.57 3.06
CA GLY A 50 10.54 9.17 3.16
C GLY A 50 10.70 8.49 1.80
N PHE A 51 9.91 8.91 0.80
CA PHE A 51 9.97 8.35 -0.55
C PHE A 51 10.96 9.07 -1.47
N ARG A 52 11.30 10.33 -1.17
CA ARG A 52 12.07 11.21 -2.04
C ARG A 52 13.34 10.57 -2.58
N GLN A 53 14.19 10.02 -1.72
CA GLN A 53 15.47 9.48 -2.12
C GLN A 53 15.34 8.25 -3.02
N PHE A 54 14.32 7.42 -2.82
CA PHE A 54 14.05 6.28 -3.70
C PHE A 54 13.76 6.73 -5.13
N PHE A 55 13.03 7.83 -5.31
CA PHE A 55 12.75 8.40 -6.61
C PHE A 55 13.99 9.03 -7.25
N GLU A 56 14.71 9.87 -6.50
CA GLU A 56 15.93 10.52 -6.98
C GLU A 56 17.00 9.51 -7.42
N ASP A 57 17.14 8.42 -6.69
CA ASP A 57 18.07 7.32 -7.00
C ASP A 57 17.51 6.31 -8.03
N ARG A 58 16.25 6.43 -8.46
CA ARG A 58 15.54 5.53 -9.39
C ARG A 58 15.67 4.05 -8.99
N THR A 59 15.45 3.75 -7.73
CA THR A 59 15.69 2.42 -7.17
C THR A 59 14.47 1.52 -7.16
N LEU A 60 13.27 2.10 -7.25
CA LEU A 60 12.01 1.37 -7.19
C LEU A 60 11.28 1.40 -8.54
N ASP A 61 10.64 0.29 -8.85
CA ASP A 61 9.72 0.16 -9.97
C ASP A 61 8.26 0.31 -9.49
N ILE A 62 8.01 -0.06 -8.23
CA ILE A 62 6.70 0.07 -7.57
C ILE A 62 6.92 0.63 -6.17
N ILE A 63 6.07 1.57 -5.77
CA ILE A 63 5.97 2.00 -4.37
C ILE A 63 4.72 1.44 -3.71
N GLN A 64 4.82 1.20 -2.40
CA GLN A 64 3.77 0.59 -1.58
C GLN A 64 3.44 1.47 -0.35
N PRO A 65 2.95 2.72 -0.56
CA PRO A 65 2.60 3.59 0.55
C PRO A 65 1.38 3.06 1.29
N ASP A 66 1.40 3.07 2.62
CA ASP A 66 0.26 2.76 3.46
C ASP A 66 -0.41 4.06 3.94
N LEU A 67 -1.71 4.24 3.69
CA LEU A 67 -2.44 5.44 4.08
C LEU A 67 -2.44 5.68 5.60
N CYS A 68 -2.39 4.59 6.38
CA CYS A 68 -2.36 4.67 7.84
C CYS A 68 -1.00 5.17 8.36
N ASN A 69 0.06 5.03 7.58
CA ASN A 69 1.44 5.39 7.95
C ASN A 69 1.94 6.66 7.30
N THR A 70 1.63 6.88 6.00
CA THR A 70 2.20 7.98 5.22
C THR A 70 1.71 9.38 5.59
N GLY A 71 0.57 9.49 6.28
CA GLY A 71 -0.06 10.76 6.63
C GLY A 71 -1.46 10.95 6.03
N GLY A 72 -2.15 9.85 5.72
CA GLY A 72 -3.53 9.82 5.23
C GLY A 72 -3.67 10.01 3.72
N ILE A 73 -4.91 10.12 3.26
CA ILE A 73 -5.29 10.17 1.84
C ILE A 73 -4.55 11.27 1.08
N THR A 74 -4.53 12.50 1.63
CA THR A 74 -3.91 13.66 0.96
C THR A 74 -2.42 13.48 0.75
N GLU A 75 -1.69 13.00 1.75
CA GLU A 75 -0.25 12.82 1.63
C GLU A 75 0.07 11.64 0.71
N THR A 76 -0.66 10.53 0.83
CA THR A 76 -0.51 9.38 -0.07
C THR A 76 -0.74 9.77 -1.53
N LYS A 77 -1.80 10.53 -1.83
CA LYS A 77 -2.05 11.02 -3.19
C LYS A 77 -0.85 11.83 -3.74
N LYS A 78 -0.26 12.71 -2.92
CA LYS A 78 0.94 13.48 -3.31
C LYS A 78 2.16 12.58 -3.54
N ILE A 79 2.32 11.51 -2.77
CA ILE A 79 3.38 10.51 -2.98
C ILE A 79 3.17 9.80 -4.32
N CYS A 80 1.94 9.41 -4.63
CA CYS A 80 1.59 8.78 -5.91
C CYS A 80 1.84 9.72 -7.11
N ASP A 81 1.52 11.01 -6.98
CA ASP A 81 1.80 12.01 -8.00
C ASP A 81 3.31 12.21 -8.22
N MET A 82 4.10 12.19 -7.14
CA MET A 82 5.56 12.20 -7.27
C MET A 82 6.06 10.94 -7.99
N ALA A 83 5.56 9.76 -7.62
CA ALA A 83 5.93 8.48 -8.25
C ALA A 83 5.66 8.51 -9.77
N GLN A 84 4.53 9.08 -10.19
CA GLN A 84 4.18 9.21 -11.59
C GLN A 84 5.21 9.99 -12.40
N VAL A 85 5.77 11.06 -11.84
CA VAL A 85 6.80 11.88 -12.51
C VAL A 85 8.10 11.09 -12.76
N TYR A 86 8.33 10.04 -11.98
CA TYR A 86 9.49 9.15 -12.10
C TYR A 86 9.20 7.82 -12.81
N ASP A 87 8.00 7.66 -13.40
CA ASP A 87 7.53 6.44 -14.06
C ASP A 87 7.45 5.23 -13.10
N VAL A 88 7.16 5.47 -11.81
CA VAL A 88 7.04 4.44 -10.79
C VAL A 88 5.58 4.07 -10.59
N GLY A 89 5.28 2.76 -10.64
CA GLY A 89 3.95 2.23 -10.36
C GLY A 89 3.59 2.30 -8.88
N VAL A 90 2.30 2.22 -8.59
CA VAL A 90 1.77 2.26 -7.22
C VAL A 90 0.91 1.02 -6.95
N GLN A 91 1.25 0.34 -5.88
CA GLN A 91 0.38 -0.59 -5.17
C GLN A 91 0.24 -0.05 -3.75
N ILE A 92 -0.95 0.34 -3.35
CA ILE A 92 -1.19 0.79 -1.96
C ILE A 92 -1.05 -0.42 -1.03
N HIS A 93 -0.22 -0.29 0.02
CA HIS A 93 -0.16 -1.30 1.09
C HIS A 93 -1.43 -1.25 1.92
N VAL A 94 -2.11 -2.38 2.05
CA VAL A 94 -3.39 -2.51 2.77
C VAL A 94 -3.34 -3.67 3.76
N CYS A 95 -2.83 -3.42 4.95
CA CYS A 95 -2.81 -4.35 6.08
C CYS A 95 -3.69 -3.87 7.25
N GLY A 96 -4.54 -2.90 6.99
CA GLY A 96 -5.48 -2.33 7.95
C GLY A 96 -6.86 -2.97 7.92
N GLY A 97 -7.81 -2.37 8.64
CA GLY A 97 -9.21 -2.81 8.63
C GLY A 97 -10.02 -2.24 7.45
N PRO A 98 -11.35 -2.42 7.47
CA PRO A 98 -12.22 -2.04 6.35
C PRO A 98 -12.19 -0.55 6.01
N ILE A 99 -11.84 0.32 6.96
CA ILE A 99 -11.65 1.76 6.72
C ILE A 99 -10.42 1.99 5.84
N ALA A 100 -9.32 1.29 6.13
CA ALA A 100 -8.07 1.39 5.33
C ALA A 100 -8.30 0.88 3.90
N THR A 101 -8.97 -0.26 3.74
CA THR A 101 -9.32 -0.82 2.43
C THR A 101 -10.15 0.17 1.60
N ALA A 102 -11.23 0.72 2.16
CA ALA A 102 -12.07 1.67 1.46
C ALA A 102 -11.32 2.95 1.08
N ALA A 103 -10.47 3.48 1.97
CA ALA A 103 -9.65 4.65 1.69
C ALA A 103 -8.61 4.37 0.58
N ALA A 104 -8.00 3.17 0.58
CA ALA A 104 -7.07 2.75 -0.47
C ALA A 104 -7.76 2.69 -1.83
N LEU A 105 -8.93 2.05 -1.94
CA LEU A 105 -9.71 1.97 -3.17
C LEU A 105 -10.01 3.35 -3.77
N GLN A 106 -10.33 4.36 -2.94
CA GLN A 106 -10.56 5.73 -3.39
C GLN A 106 -9.30 6.38 -3.97
N VAL A 107 -8.14 6.17 -3.33
CA VAL A 107 -6.86 6.71 -3.84
C VAL A 107 -6.45 5.99 -5.12
N GLU A 108 -6.56 4.68 -5.16
CA GLU A 108 -6.23 3.84 -6.32
C GLU A 108 -7.05 4.21 -7.55
N ALA A 109 -8.34 4.48 -7.37
CA ALA A 109 -9.20 4.96 -8.45
C ALA A 109 -8.83 6.37 -8.96
N ALA A 110 -8.11 7.16 -8.17
CA ALA A 110 -7.76 8.55 -8.46
C ALA A 110 -6.33 8.73 -8.98
N ILE A 111 -5.56 7.65 -9.18
CA ILE A 111 -4.17 7.71 -9.64
C ILE A 111 -3.98 6.99 -10.98
N PRO A 112 -3.24 7.58 -11.93
CA PRO A 112 -3.05 6.95 -13.25
C PRO A 112 -1.96 5.86 -13.27
N ASN A 113 -1.10 5.82 -12.26
CA ASN A 113 0.01 4.86 -12.13
C ASN A 113 -0.31 3.69 -11.19
N PHE A 114 -1.59 3.40 -10.97
CA PHE A 114 -2.08 2.23 -10.25
C PHE A 114 -1.67 0.93 -10.95
N VAL A 115 -1.21 -0.05 -10.16
CA VAL A 115 -0.77 -1.36 -10.65
C VAL A 115 -1.74 -2.46 -10.22
N ILE A 116 -1.96 -2.61 -8.93
CA ILE A 116 -2.83 -3.63 -8.34
C ILE A 116 -3.23 -3.24 -6.93
N HIS A 117 -4.42 -3.67 -6.48
CA HIS A 117 -4.84 -3.56 -5.07
C HIS A 117 -4.25 -4.71 -4.25
N GLU A 118 -3.84 -4.43 -3.03
CA GLU A 118 -3.43 -5.46 -2.09
C GLU A 118 -4.61 -5.97 -1.28
N GLU A 119 -4.81 -7.29 -1.30
CA GLU A 119 -5.78 -7.96 -0.44
C GLU A 119 -5.06 -8.78 0.64
N HIS A 120 -5.28 -8.44 1.88
CA HIS A 120 -4.73 -9.18 3.00
C HIS A 120 -5.73 -10.23 3.52
N ASN A 121 -5.27 -11.46 3.75
CA ASN A 121 -6.11 -12.55 4.25
C ASN A 121 -6.88 -12.21 5.55
N ALA A 122 -6.37 -11.28 6.36
CA ALA A 122 -7.06 -10.78 7.55
C ALA A 122 -8.43 -10.16 7.23
N ASN A 123 -8.59 -9.57 6.05
CA ASN A 123 -9.86 -8.97 5.61
C ASN A 123 -10.98 -10.01 5.44
N LEU A 124 -10.62 -11.28 5.30
CA LEU A 124 -11.57 -12.40 5.24
C LEU A 124 -12.03 -12.86 6.64
N LEU A 125 -11.35 -12.43 7.69
CA LEU A 125 -11.72 -12.79 9.06
C LEU A 125 -13.05 -12.12 9.46
N LYS A 126 -13.83 -12.83 10.26
CA LYS A 126 -15.13 -12.36 10.76
C LYS A 126 -15.03 -10.98 11.44
N ILE A 127 -14.01 -10.77 12.25
CA ILE A 127 -13.81 -9.50 12.96
C ILE A 127 -13.66 -8.30 12.01
N PHE A 128 -12.97 -8.47 10.88
CA PHE A 128 -12.83 -7.40 9.89
C PHE A 128 -14.13 -7.14 9.16
N LYS A 129 -14.88 -8.20 8.79
CA LYS A 129 -16.19 -8.07 8.15
C LYS A 129 -17.20 -7.37 9.05
N GLU A 130 -17.16 -7.63 10.35
CA GLU A 130 -18.09 -7.07 11.33
C GLU A 130 -17.67 -5.68 11.85
N SER A 131 -16.40 -5.29 11.70
CA SER A 131 -15.93 -3.97 12.13
C SER A 131 -16.32 -2.84 11.19
N GLY A 132 -16.51 -3.11 9.90
CA GLY A 132 -17.06 -2.15 8.93
C GLY A 132 -18.57 -2.22 8.85
N LYS A 133 -19.21 -1.09 8.55
CA LYS A 133 -20.65 -1.01 8.28
C LYS A 133 -21.02 -1.65 6.94
N TYR A 134 -20.12 -1.55 5.98
CA TYR A 134 -20.26 -2.13 4.65
C TYR A 134 -19.15 -3.17 4.43
N TYR A 135 -19.48 -4.25 3.72
CA TYR A 135 -18.49 -5.26 3.39
C TYR A 135 -18.07 -5.12 1.93
N HIS A 136 -16.84 -4.64 1.73
CA HIS A 136 -16.20 -4.61 0.43
C HIS A 136 -15.33 -5.85 0.29
N ALA A 137 -15.59 -6.63 -0.74
CA ALA A 137 -14.83 -7.83 -1.06
C ALA A 137 -14.60 -7.93 -2.57
N PRO A 138 -13.51 -8.55 -3.01
CA PRO A 138 -13.30 -8.76 -4.43
C PRO A 138 -14.29 -9.76 -5.01
N VAL A 139 -14.83 -9.45 -6.18
CA VAL A 139 -15.69 -10.34 -6.96
C VAL A 139 -15.01 -10.64 -8.28
N ASN A 140 -14.75 -11.92 -8.55
CA ASN A 140 -14.04 -12.35 -9.76
C ASN A 140 -12.67 -11.64 -9.97
N GLY A 141 -11.95 -11.33 -8.89
CA GLY A 141 -10.67 -10.66 -8.92
C GLY A 141 -10.71 -9.12 -9.02
N PHE A 142 -11.90 -8.53 -8.90
CA PHE A 142 -12.09 -7.08 -8.97
C PHE A 142 -12.76 -6.54 -7.72
N TYR A 143 -12.31 -5.37 -7.27
CA TYR A 143 -13.01 -4.55 -6.29
C TYR A 143 -13.86 -3.49 -6.99
N GLU A 144 -15.06 -3.27 -6.50
CA GLU A 144 -15.84 -2.08 -6.84
C GLU A 144 -15.41 -0.92 -5.93
N VAL A 145 -15.16 0.24 -6.53
CA VAL A 145 -14.88 1.46 -5.77
C VAL A 145 -16.18 1.94 -5.12
N PRO A 146 -16.21 2.13 -3.79
CA PRO A 146 -17.43 2.55 -3.12
C PRO A 146 -17.91 3.94 -3.57
N GLU A 147 -19.18 4.07 -3.95
CA GLU A 147 -19.81 5.32 -4.36
C GLU A 147 -20.59 6.02 -3.21
N LEU A 148 -20.54 5.50 -2.00
CA LEU A 148 -21.17 6.09 -0.82
C LEU A 148 -20.44 7.35 -0.35
N PRO A 149 -21.09 8.25 0.41
CA PRO A 149 -20.47 9.47 0.92
C PRO A 149 -19.15 9.21 1.68
N GLY A 150 -18.22 10.14 1.58
CA GLY A 150 -16.89 10.04 2.17
C GLY A 150 -16.03 9.02 1.43
N ILE A 151 -15.43 8.08 2.16
CA ILE A 151 -14.64 6.97 1.57
C ILE A 151 -15.51 5.75 1.21
N GLY A 152 -16.83 5.84 1.47
CA GLY A 152 -17.74 4.73 1.27
C GLY A 152 -17.70 3.67 2.37
N GLN A 153 -17.16 4.01 3.56
CA GLN A 153 -17.07 3.10 4.70
C GLN A 153 -17.18 3.86 6.02
N GLU A 154 -17.75 3.19 7.02
CA GLU A 154 -17.85 3.63 8.41
C GLU A 154 -17.58 2.44 9.34
N MET A 155 -17.24 2.73 10.60
CA MET A 155 -17.19 1.68 11.62
C MET A 155 -18.60 1.19 11.92
N SER A 156 -18.78 -0.11 12.13
CA SER A 156 -20.08 -0.66 12.51
C SER A 156 -20.47 -0.23 13.93
N GLU A 157 -21.79 -0.12 14.19
CA GLU A 157 -22.30 0.18 15.54
C GLU A 157 -21.86 -0.86 16.57
N GLN A 158 -21.79 -2.14 16.17
CA GLN A 158 -21.31 -3.22 17.03
C GLN A 158 -19.83 -3.04 17.39
N ALA A 159 -18.98 -2.70 16.43
CA ALA A 159 -17.57 -2.44 16.70
C ALA A 159 -17.39 -1.24 17.63
N MET A 160 -18.14 -0.17 17.40
CA MET A 160 -18.10 1.02 18.24
C MET A 160 -18.59 0.74 19.68
N ALA A 161 -19.63 -0.08 19.84
CA ALA A 161 -20.18 -0.43 21.16
C ALA A 161 -19.24 -1.30 22.00
N THR A 162 -18.42 -2.12 21.35
CA THR A 162 -17.48 -3.03 22.01
C THR A 162 -16.06 -2.46 22.14
N ALA A 163 -15.77 -1.34 21.47
CA ALA A 163 -14.46 -0.72 21.50
C ALA A 163 -14.14 -0.09 22.87
N ARG A 164 -12.89 -0.26 23.32
CA ARG A 164 -12.38 0.47 24.48
C ARG A 164 -12.10 1.92 24.10
N LYS A 165 -12.82 2.84 24.74
CA LYS A 165 -12.56 4.27 24.60
C LYS A 165 -11.45 4.72 25.54
N VAL A 166 -10.41 5.36 25.01
CA VAL A 166 -9.35 6.04 25.77
C VAL A 166 -9.35 7.50 25.36
N VAL A 167 -9.45 8.39 26.33
CA VAL A 167 -9.31 9.84 26.12
C VAL A 167 -7.93 10.23 26.63
N ILE A 168 -7.14 10.87 25.80
CA ILE A 168 -5.82 11.42 26.15
C ILE A 168 -6.03 12.93 26.23
N GLU A 169 -5.85 13.49 27.44
CA GLU A 169 -5.95 14.94 27.72
C GLU A 169 -4.59 15.61 27.52
#